data_ae53685114ba3d739485da12652264e0
#
_entry.id   ae53685114ba3d739485da12652264e0
#
_cell.length_a   1.000
_cell.length_b   1.000
_cell.length_c   1.000
_cell.angle_alpha   90.00
_cell.angle_beta   90.00
_cell.angle_gamma   90.00
#
_symmetry.space_group_name_H-M   'P 1'
#
loop_
_entity.id
_entity.type
_entity.pdbx_description
1 polymer ?
#
loop_
_entity_poly.entity_id
_entity_poly.type
_entity_poly.pdbx_seq_one_letter_code
_entity_poly.pdbx_strand_id
1 'polypeptide(L)'
;MASKSILITRRLPVVDPHDRELWISLGCALENLLVAARAAGYAAQVTYPAIADYIRVHLTADTAQPSPHFDAIERRQNTRSAYDGQPAPKADLEIMQALPLETGVELRYLSSSAERAMALDYLHQGNLHQYAEPAFVNELIDWLRFNKQEAMNTGDGLFTRCAGNMEAPRWLGRLFVAGTKPQQQADVDAQKLRSSAGVVVIAAASDDRSTWVRTGQVYERLALQMTALNIKSALLNQPIEVAALRGQLQSALGLGGSLPQLLLRFGYANSMPQSLRRPVEDVLMASVMA
;
A
#
# COMPACT_ATOMS: atom_id res chain seq x y z
N MET A 1 -0.93 -2.90 -30.81
CA MET A 1 -0.40 -3.55 -29.59
C MET A 1 0.57 -2.61 -28.92
N ALA A 2 0.31 -2.16 -27.70
CA ALA A 2 1.26 -1.35 -26.95
C ALA A 2 1.79 -2.19 -25.79
N SER A 3 3.06 -2.59 -25.85
CA SER A 3 3.77 -3.13 -24.71
C SER A 3 4.38 -1.95 -23.95
N LYS A 4 4.03 -1.78 -22.69
CA LYS A 4 4.65 -0.76 -21.84
C LYS A 4 5.48 -1.44 -20.77
N SER A 5 6.73 -1.05 -20.63
CA SER A 5 7.58 -1.37 -19.50
C SER A 5 7.69 -0.15 -18.58
N ILE A 6 7.65 -0.38 -17.29
CA ILE A 6 7.86 0.67 -16.27
C ILE A 6 9.32 0.56 -15.84
N LEU A 7 10.10 1.61 -16.08
CA LEU A 7 11.48 1.68 -15.60
C LEU A 7 11.47 2.23 -14.17
N ILE A 8 12.02 1.47 -13.24
CA ILE A 8 12.16 1.87 -11.85
C ILE A 8 13.57 2.40 -11.64
N THR A 9 13.67 3.72 -11.39
CA THR A 9 14.96 4.40 -11.25
C THR A 9 15.40 4.59 -9.80
N ARG A 10 14.48 4.46 -8.84
CA ARG A 10 14.77 4.63 -7.41
C ARG A 10 14.19 3.47 -6.60
N ARG A 11 14.99 2.94 -5.69
CA ARG A 11 14.67 1.83 -4.80
C ARG A 11 14.80 2.26 -3.34
N LEU A 12 14.29 1.43 -2.45
CA LEU A 12 14.32 1.59 -1.00
C LEU A 12 15.26 0.51 -0.39
N PRO A 13 16.57 0.66 -0.50
CA PRO A 13 17.51 -0.41 -0.16
C PRO A 13 17.51 -0.80 1.33
N VAL A 14 17.00 0.05 2.22
CA VAL A 14 16.94 -0.24 3.65
C VAL A 14 15.60 -0.91 4.02
N VAL A 15 14.48 -0.31 3.63
CA VAL A 15 13.16 -0.84 4.02
C VAL A 15 12.69 -1.95 3.10
N ASP A 16 13.07 -1.93 1.82
CA ASP A 16 12.66 -2.92 0.81
C ASP A 16 13.86 -3.49 0.03
N PRO A 17 14.82 -4.15 0.71
CA PRO A 17 16.09 -4.59 0.10
C PRO A 17 15.91 -5.65 -0.99
N HIS A 18 14.74 -6.29 -1.06
CA HIS A 18 14.42 -7.32 -2.05
C HIS A 18 13.40 -6.87 -3.11
N ASP A 19 13.07 -5.56 -3.13
CA ASP A 19 12.06 -4.98 -4.02
C ASP A 19 10.64 -5.62 -3.87
N ARG A 20 10.33 -6.22 -2.73
CA ARG A 20 9.05 -6.86 -2.45
C ARG A 20 7.89 -5.86 -2.55
N GLU A 21 8.00 -4.73 -1.84
CA GLU A 21 6.96 -3.69 -1.84
C GLU A 21 6.89 -2.95 -3.17
N LEU A 22 8.02 -2.87 -3.86
CA LEU A 22 8.08 -2.38 -5.22
C LEU A 22 7.18 -3.21 -6.16
N TRP A 23 7.34 -4.56 -6.14
CA TRP A 23 6.51 -5.45 -6.97
C TRP A 23 5.04 -5.44 -6.53
N ILE A 24 4.74 -5.31 -5.24
CA ILE A 24 3.39 -5.09 -4.73
C ILE A 24 2.81 -3.78 -5.29
N SER A 25 3.58 -2.70 -5.30
CA SER A 25 3.18 -1.41 -5.88
C SER A 25 2.86 -1.51 -7.38
N LEU A 26 3.66 -2.27 -8.14
CA LEU A 26 3.38 -2.57 -9.54
C LEU A 26 2.08 -3.37 -9.72
N GLY A 27 1.80 -4.29 -8.78
CA GLY A 27 0.52 -5.00 -8.73
C GLY A 27 -0.68 -4.08 -8.53
N CYS A 28 -0.54 -3.06 -7.68
CA CYS A 28 -1.57 -2.02 -7.52
C CYS A 28 -1.80 -1.24 -8.82
N ALA A 29 -0.73 -0.85 -9.50
CA ALA A 29 -0.83 -0.16 -10.79
C ALA A 29 -1.48 -1.05 -11.86
N LEU A 30 -1.15 -2.34 -11.86
CA LEU A 30 -1.75 -3.33 -12.74
C LEU A 30 -3.27 -3.44 -12.49
N GLU A 31 -3.72 -3.56 -11.25
CA GLU A 31 -5.15 -3.66 -10.94
C GLU A 31 -5.91 -2.42 -11.43
N ASN A 32 -5.39 -1.22 -11.20
CA ASN A 32 -5.98 0.01 -11.75
C ASN A 32 -6.06 -0.02 -13.28
N LEU A 33 -5.01 -0.51 -13.95
CA LEU A 33 -5.01 -0.68 -15.42
C LEU A 33 -6.11 -1.66 -15.86
N LEU A 34 -6.26 -2.80 -15.17
CA LEU A 34 -7.26 -3.82 -15.52
C LEU A 34 -8.69 -3.30 -15.34
N VAL A 35 -8.94 -2.58 -14.23
CA VAL A 35 -10.23 -1.93 -13.97
C VAL A 35 -10.56 -0.89 -15.04
N ALA A 36 -9.59 -0.03 -15.39
CA ALA A 36 -9.76 1.00 -16.40
C ALA A 36 -9.93 0.39 -17.82
N ALA A 37 -9.16 -0.64 -18.16
CA ALA A 37 -9.28 -1.34 -19.44
C ALA A 37 -10.68 -1.95 -19.61
N ARG A 38 -11.20 -2.63 -18.59
CA ARG A 38 -12.54 -3.21 -18.59
C ARG A 38 -13.63 -2.14 -18.75
N ALA A 39 -13.50 -1.03 -18.03
CA ALA A 39 -14.42 0.10 -18.17
C ALA A 39 -14.40 0.72 -19.58
N ALA A 40 -13.23 0.70 -20.22
CA ALA A 40 -13.04 1.20 -21.60
C ALA A 40 -13.36 0.17 -22.72
N GLY A 41 -13.86 -1.02 -22.36
CA GLY A 41 -14.22 -2.05 -23.35
C GLY A 41 -13.03 -2.89 -23.84
N TYR A 42 -12.14 -3.25 -22.94
CA TYR A 42 -11.03 -4.16 -23.23
C TYR A 42 -10.97 -5.32 -22.23
N ALA A 43 -10.83 -6.54 -22.74
CA ALA A 43 -10.37 -7.69 -21.98
C ALA A 43 -8.84 -7.67 -21.89
N ALA A 44 -8.30 -8.10 -20.78
CA ALA A 44 -6.87 -8.11 -20.51
C ALA A 44 -6.35 -9.50 -20.19
N GLN A 45 -5.24 -9.88 -20.79
CA GLN A 45 -4.47 -11.07 -20.45
C GLN A 45 -3.12 -10.63 -19.84
N VAL A 46 -2.84 -11.08 -18.61
CA VAL A 46 -1.64 -10.73 -17.85
C VAL A 46 -0.63 -11.86 -17.90
N THR A 47 0.63 -11.52 -18.16
CA THR A 47 1.77 -12.42 -17.97
C THR A 47 2.59 -11.89 -16.80
N TYR A 48 2.64 -12.68 -15.73
CA TYR A 48 3.37 -12.32 -14.52
C TYR A 48 4.86 -12.56 -14.67
N PRO A 49 5.71 -11.72 -14.06
CA PRO A 49 7.16 -11.87 -14.14
C PRO A 49 7.62 -13.07 -13.31
N ALA A 50 8.29 -14.03 -13.95
CA ALA A 50 9.05 -15.05 -13.24
C ALA A 50 10.52 -14.62 -13.03
N ILE A 51 11.15 -14.13 -14.11
CA ILE A 51 12.53 -13.67 -14.12
C ILE A 51 12.62 -12.24 -14.68
N ALA A 52 11.69 -11.87 -15.58
CA ALA A 52 11.70 -10.58 -16.25
C ALA A 52 11.38 -9.41 -15.28
N ASP A 53 11.96 -8.25 -15.55
CA ASP A 53 11.73 -7.01 -14.79
C ASP A 53 10.53 -6.20 -15.34
N TYR A 54 9.52 -6.87 -15.89
CA TYR A 54 8.29 -6.24 -16.39
C TYR A 54 7.08 -7.15 -16.29
N ILE A 55 5.90 -6.53 -16.22
CA ILE A 55 4.60 -7.19 -16.34
C ILE A 55 4.08 -6.93 -17.77
N ARG A 56 3.67 -7.98 -18.46
CA ARG A 56 3.07 -7.83 -19.80
C ARG A 56 1.55 -7.91 -19.71
N VAL A 57 0.87 -6.94 -20.32
CA VAL A 57 -0.58 -6.92 -20.43
C VAL A 57 -0.95 -6.87 -21.92
N HIS A 58 -1.70 -7.87 -22.38
CA HIS A 58 -2.26 -7.88 -23.72
C HIS A 58 -3.74 -7.50 -23.64
N LEU A 59 -4.13 -6.47 -24.40
CA LEU A 59 -5.50 -5.97 -24.44
C LEU A 59 -6.16 -6.36 -25.76
N THR A 60 -7.39 -6.91 -25.66
CA THR A 60 -8.26 -7.22 -26.79
C THR A 60 -9.58 -6.48 -26.63
N ALA A 61 -10.18 -6.03 -27.74
CA ALA A 61 -11.48 -5.37 -27.69
C ALA A 61 -12.55 -6.28 -27.08
N ASP A 62 -13.40 -5.73 -26.25
CA ASP A 62 -14.50 -6.40 -25.56
C ASP A 62 -15.62 -5.39 -25.27
N THR A 63 -16.69 -5.82 -24.61
CA THR A 63 -17.77 -4.94 -24.19
C THR A 63 -17.35 -4.13 -22.97
N ALA A 64 -17.62 -2.81 -22.98
CA ALA A 64 -17.34 -1.94 -21.84
C ALA A 64 -18.16 -2.33 -20.60
N GLN A 65 -17.47 -2.46 -19.46
CA GLN A 65 -18.06 -2.83 -18.19
C GLN A 65 -17.59 -1.85 -17.09
N PRO A 66 -18.22 -0.67 -16.98
CA PRO A 66 -17.93 0.27 -15.90
C PRO A 66 -18.28 -0.36 -14.52
N SER A 67 -17.55 0.03 -13.50
CA SER A 67 -17.75 -0.51 -12.16
C SER A 67 -17.51 0.56 -11.08
N PRO A 68 -18.04 0.40 -9.87
CA PRO A 68 -17.73 1.29 -8.75
C PRO A 68 -16.23 1.37 -8.42
N HIS A 69 -15.46 0.34 -8.76
CA HIS A 69 -14.01 0.35 -8.62
C HIS A 69 -13.36 1.35 -9.58
N PHE A 70 -13.86 1.49 -10.81
CA PHE A 70 -13.34 2.48 -11.76
C PHE A 70 -13.54 3.90 -11.22
N ASP A 71 -14.72 4.21 -10.70
CA ASP A 71 -15.02 5.52 -10.11
C ASP A 71 -14.23 5.78 -8.82
N ALA A 72 -13.74 4.73 -8.17
CA ALA A 72 -12.93 4.82 -6.96
C ALA A 72 -11.45 5.14 -7.22
N ILE A 73 -10.92 4.89 -8.43
CA ILE A 73 -9.47 5.03 -8.74
C ILE A 73 -8.96 6.43 -8.37
N GLU A 74 -9.67 7.49 -8.77
CA GLU A 74 -9.24 8.86 -8.51
C GLU A 74 -9.42 9.30 -7.05
N ARG A 75 -10.34 8.64 -6.32
CA ARG A 75 -10.68 8.98 -4.93
C ARG A 75 -9.86 8.22 -3.91
N ARG A 76 -9.30 7.07 -4.29
CA ARG A 76 -8.55 6.21 -3.38
C ARG A 76 -7.30 6.91 -2.87
N GLN A 77 -7.13 6.88 -1.56
CA GLN A 77 -5.92 7.37 -0.89
C GLN A 77 -5.64 6.55 0.37
N ASN A 78 -4.38 6.50 0.78
CA ASN A 78 -4.01 6.08 2.13
C ASN A 78 -4.30 7.21 3.11
N THR A 79 -5.33 7.05 3.94
CA THR A 79 -5.74 8.04 4.93
C THR A 79 -5.03 7.77 6.25
N ARG A 80 -3.93 8.49 6.49
CA ARG A 80 -3.01 8.24 7.60
C ARG A 80 -3.41 8.91 8.93
N SER A 81 -4.49 9.69 8.96
CA SER A 81 -5.05 10.25 10.20
C SER A 81 -5.63 9.16 11.11
N ALA A 82 -5.90 9.50 12.37
CA ALA A 82 -6.74 8.67 13.24
C ALA A 82 -8.15 8.56 12.63
N TYR A 83 -8.83 7.45 12.91
CA TYR A 83 -10.21 7.22 12.50
C TYR A 83 -11.17 7.50 13.67
N ASP A 84 -12.48 7.50 13.40
CA ASP A 84 -13.50 7.85 14.40
C ASP A 84 -13.90 6.70 15.35
N GLY A 85 -13.34 5.51 15.12
CA GLY A 85 -13.61 4.30 15.94
C GLY A 85 -14.96 3.63 15.64
N GLN A 86 -15.76 4.14 14.70
CA GLN A 86 -17.04 3.51 14.34
C GLN A 86 -16.80 2.14 13.70
N PRO A 87 -17.57 1.10 14.07
CA PRO A 87 -17.48 -0.20 13.44
C PRO A 87 -17.98 -0.15 11.99
N ALA A 88 -17.39 -0.95 11.12
CA ALA A 88 -17.91 -1.13 9.78
C ALA A 88 -19.21 -1.96 9.81
N PRO A 89 -20.24 -1.59 9.03
CA PRO A 89 -21.45 -2.39 8.89
C PRO A 89 -21.15 -3.81 8.45
N LYS A 90 -21.90 -4.78 8.96
CA LYS A 90 -21.71 -6.20 8.63
C LYS A 90 -21.80 -6.44 7.12
N ALA A 91 -22.77 -5.79 6.45
CA ALA A 91 -22.94 -5.89 5.00
C ALA A 91 -21.68 -5.43 4.23
N ASP A 92 -21.03 -4.34 4.66
CA ASP A 92 -19.82 -3.84 4.03
C ASP A 92 -18.65 -4.81 4.25
N LEU A 93 -18.54 -5.41 5.44
CA LEU A 93 -17.55 -6.44 5.72
C LEU A 93 -17.76 -7.69 4.86
N GLU A 94 -19.01 -8.14 4.68
CA GLU A 94 -19.35 -9.26 3.81
C GLU A 94 -18.95 -8.98 2.35
N ILE A 95 -19.22 -7.77 1.85
CA ILE A 95 -18.80 -7.34 0.50
C ILE A 95 -17.27 -7.39 0.36
N MET A 96 -16.53 -6.86 1.35
CA MET A 96 -15.07 -6.88 1.33
C MET A 96 -14.50 -8.30 1.41
N GLN A 97 -15.12 -9.19 2.19
CA GLN A 97 -14.70 -10.58 2.33
C GLN A 97 -15.01 -11.44 1.09
N ALA A 98 -16.03 -11.06 0.33
CA ALA A 98 -16.44 -11.76 -0.90
C ALA A 98 -15.63 -11.35 -2.14
N LEU A 99 -14.66 -10.43 -2.02
CA LEU A 99 -13.84 -10.00 -3.14
C LEU A 99 -13.07 -11.19 -3.75
N PRO A 100 -13.00 -11.27 -5.08
CA PRO A 100 -12.18 -12.29 -5.74
C PRO A 100 -10.71 -12.07 -5.42
N LEU A 101 -10.01 -13.14 -5.08
CA LEU A 101 -8.60 -13.13 -4.74
C LEU A 101 -7.77 -13.73 -5.87
N GLU A 102 -6.54 -13.27 -5.99
CA GLU A 102 -5.56 -13.89 -6.87
C GLU A 102 -5.04 -15.21 -6.27
N THR A 103 -4.67 -16.15 -7.12
CA THR A 103 -4.15 -17.47 -6.70
C THR A 103 -2.98 -17.29 -5.74
N GLY A 104 -3.06 -17.96 -4.59
CA GLY A 104 -2.02 -17.97 -3.57
C GLY A 104 -2.01 -16.71 -2.67
N VAL A 105 -3.01 -15.86 -2.76
CA VAL A 105 -3.17 -14.68 -1.88
C VAL A 105 -4.42 -14.86 -1.03
N GLU A 106 -4.34 -14.50 0.25
CA GLU A 106 -5.45 -14.59 1.20
C GLU A 106 -5.60 -13.32 2.03
N LEU A 107 -6.82 -13.07 2.50
CA LEU A 107 -7.16 -11.98 3.43
C LEU A 107 -7.46 -12.56 4.81
N ARG A 108 -6.73 -12.11 5.81
CA ARG A 108 -6.95 -12.46 7.22
C ARG A 108 -7.46 -11.23 7.97
N TYR A 109 -8.77 -11.17 8.23
CA TYR A 109 -9.38 -10.13 9.05
C TYR A 109 -9.15 -10.44 10.54
N LEU A 110 -8.56 -9.50 11.27
CA LEU A 110 -8.32 -9.62 12.71
C LEU A 110 -9.57 -9.17 13.46
N SER A 111 -10.44 -10.12 13.78
CA SER A 111 -11.78 -9.84 14.31
C SER A 111 -11.83 -9.82 15.84
N SER A 112 -11.02 -10.61 16.51
CA SER A 112 -10.99 -10.69 17.97
C SER A 112 -10.15 -9.58 18.61
N SER A 113 -10.45 -9.25 19.86
CA SER A 113 -9.65 -8.31 20.66
C SER A 113 -8.22 -8.81 20.87
N ALA A 114 -8.04 -10.13 21.02
CA ALA A 114 -6.73 -10.75 21.16
C ALA A 114 -5.86 -10.60 19.91
N GLU A 115 -6.43 -10.84 18.71
CA GLU A 115 -5.72 -10.64 17.44
C GLU A 115 -5.33 -9.17 17.22
N ARG A 116 -6.22 -8.24 17.57
CA ARG A 116 -5.92 -6.80 17.47
C ARG A 116 -4.85 -6.37 18.47
N ALA A 117 -4.87 -6.90 19.70
CA ALA A 117 -3.84 -6.63 20.70
C ALA A 117 -2.47 -7.16 20.24
N MET A 118 -2.44 -8.36 19.66
CA MET A 118 -1.24 -8.93 19.07
C MET A 118 -0.70 -8.06 17.91
N ALA A 119 -1.55 -7.65 16.96
CA ALA A 119 -1.14 -6.77 15.87
C ALA A 119 -0.59 -5.44 16.38
N LEU A 120 -1.17 -4.90 17.44
CA LEU A 120 -0.72 -3.69 18.11
C LEU A 120 0.68 -3.86 18.72
N ASP A 121 0.95 -4.99 19.37
CA ASP A 121 2.25 -5.30 19.98
C ASP A 121 3.33 -5.42 18.90
N TYR A 122 3.07 -6.16 17.81
CA TYR A 122 4.00 -6.26 16.69
C TYR A 122 4.23 -4.91 15.98
N LEU A 123 3.18 -4.09 15.83
CA LEU A 123 3.31 -2.74 15.28
C LEU A 123 4.22 -1.87 16.14
N HIS A 124 4.04 -1.94 17.47
CA HIS A 124 4.88 -1.23 18.42
C HIS A 124 6.34 -1.65 18.30
N GLN A 125 6.62 -2.96 18.30
CA GLN A 125 7.97 -3.50 18.14
C GLN A 125 8.57 -3.08 16.77
N GLY A 126 7.81 -3.14 15.69
CA GLY A 126 8.25 -2.70 14.37
C GLY A 126 8.69 -1.25 14.33
N ASN A 127 7.92 -0.35 14.93
CA ASN A 127 8.31 1.07 15.07
C ASN A 127 9.57 1.24 15.90
N LEU A 128 9.71 0.54 17.02
CA LEU A 128 10.93 0.62 17.84
C LEU A 128 12.17 0.20 17.04
N HIS A 129 12.08 -0.89 16.27
CA HIS A 129 13.16 -1.35 15.43
C HIS A 129 13.53 -0.34 14.34
N GLN A 130 12.54 0.11 13.56
CA GLN A 130 12.78 1.01 12.42
C GLN A 130 13.36 2.36 12.85
N TYR A 131 12.77 3.00 13.86
CA TYR A 131 13.24 4.32 14.31
C TYR A 131 14.51 4.27 15.18
N ALA A 132 14.93 3.11 15.65
CA ALA A 132 16.23 2.91 16.27
C ALA A 132 17.36 2.73 15.24
N GLU A 133 17.02 2.46 13.96
CA GLU A 133 17.98 2.24 12.87
C GLU A 133 18.26 3.55 12.11
N PRO A 134 19.47 4.14 12.21
CA PRO A 134 19.78 5.41 11.54
C PRO A 134 19.63 5.35 10.02
N ALA A 135 19.93 4.18 9.40
CA ALA A 135 19.81 3.99 7.96
C ALA A 135 18.34 4.13 7.52
N PHE A 136 17.40 3.54 8.26
CA PHE A 136 15.97 3.69 8.02
C PHE A 136 15.52 5.14 8.11
N VAL A 137 15.91 5.84 9.18
CA VAL A 137 15.53 7.25 9.39
C VAL A 137 16.06 8.14 8.26
N ASN A 138 17.30 7.91 7.80
CA ASN A 138 17.87 8.64 6.67
C ASN A 138 17.12 8.36 5.36
N GLU A 139 16.83 7.09 5.06
CA GLU A 139 16.05 6.73 3.88
C GLU A 139 14.64 7.35 3.92
N LEU A 140 13.95 7.32 5.07
CA LEU A 140 12.67 7.98 5.25
C LEU A 140 12.75 9.49 4.96
N ILE A 141 13.76 10.17 5.50
CA ILE A 141 14.00 11.61 5.26
C ILE A 141 14.23 11.88 3.76
N ASP A 142 14.94 11.01 3.06
CA ASP A 142 15.23 11.18 1.63
C ASP A 142 13.97 11.02 0.76
N TRP A 143 12.98 10.24 1.22
CA TRP A 143 11.72 10.06 0.53
C TRP A 143 10.60 11.02 0.98
N LEU A 144 10.75 11.75 2.09
CA LEU A 144 9.80 12.79 2.51
C LEU A 144 9.97 14.05 1.66
N ARG A 145 8.83 14.65 1.31
CA ARG A 145 8.72 15.97 0.68
C ARG A 145 8.06 16.90 1.68
N PHE A 146 8.87 17.76 2.30
CA PHE A 146 8.46 18.56 3.45
C PHE A 146 7.59 19.76 3.08
N ASN A 147 7.52 20.11 1.80
CA ASN A 147 6.67 21.17 1.29
C ASN A 147 6.21 20.89 -0.15
N LYS A 148 5.21 21.65 -0.59
CA LYS A 148 4.62 21.50 -1.93
C LYS A 148 5.63 21.71 -3.06
N GLN A 149 6.55 22.66 -2.90
CA GLN A 149 7.55 22.95 -3.94
C GLN A 149 8.48 21.75 -4.17
N GLU A 150 8.94 21.09 -3.10
CA GLU A 150 9.73 19.87 -3.23
C GLU A 150 8.94 18.77 -3.94
N ALA A 151 7.69 18.54 -3.50
CA ALA A 151 6.85 17.48 -4.06
C ALA A 151 6.56 17.71 -5.56
N MET A 152 6.38 18.97 -5.98
CA MET A 152 6.20 19.31 -7.39
C MET A 152 7.49 19.14 -8.21
N ASN A 153 8.62 19.56 -7.66
CA ASN A 153 9.90 19.52 -8.38
C ASN A 153 10.42 18.09 -8.58
N THR A 154 10.14 17.20 -7.62
CA THR A 154 10.64 15.81 -7.69
C THR A 154 9.66 14.85 -8.38
N GLY A 155 8.36 15.13 -8.33
CA GLY A 155 7.31 14.26 -8.87
C GLY A 155 7.26 12.87 -8.20
N ASP A 156 7.90 12.72 -7.02
CA ASP A 156 8.00 11.46 -6.27
C ASP A 156 7.94 11.69 -4.75
N GLY A 157 8.10 10.60 -3.99
CA GLY A 157 8.17 10.63 -2.54
C GLY A 157 6.82 10.85 -1.85
N LEU A 158 6.87 11.02 -0.54
CA LEU A 158 5.70 11.25 0.31
C LEU A 158 5.60 12.71 0.70
N PHE A 159 4.60 13.40 0.14
CA PHE A 159 4.30 14.78 0.53
C PHE A 159 3.76 14.82 1.96
N THR A 160 4.37 15.61 2.82
CA THR A 160 4.14 15.65 4.27
C THR A 160 2.67 15.86 4.64
N ARG A 161 1.92 16.69 3.88
CA ARG A 161 0.48 16.90 4.11
C ARG A 161 -0.37 15.65 3.91
N CYS A 162 0.07 14.73 3.03
CA CYS A 162 -0.60 13.45 2.83
C CYS A 162 -0.35 12.47 3.99
N ALA A 163 0.62 12.77 4.86
CA ALA A 163 0.88 12.07 6.11
C ALA A 163 0.22 12.74 7.33
N GLY A 164 -0.45 13.88 7.14
CA GLY A 164 -1.11 14.64 8.20
C GLY A 164 -0.20 15.63 8.91
N ASN A 165 0.99 15.90 8.39
CA ASN A 165 1.93 16.83 8.97
C ASN A 165 1.86 18.21 8.27
N MET A 166 2.33 19.25 8.96
CA MET A 166 2.45 20.60 8.39
C MET A 166 3.64 20.69 7.44
N GLU A 167 3.55 21.63 6.50
CA GLU A 167 4.68 21.95 5.64
C GLU A 167 5.76 22.69 6.41
N ALA A 168 7.01 22.40 6.10
CA ALA A 168 8.18 23.05 6.69
C ALA A 168 9.30 23.19 5.65
N PRO A 169 10.24 24.11 5.83
CA PRO A 169 11.50 24.08 5.11
C PRO A 169 12.22 22.76 5.32
N ARG A 170 12.89 22.22 4.28
CA ARG A 170 13.52 20.88 4.33
C ARG A 170 14.47 20.71 5.52
N TRP A 171 15.30 21.72 5.83
CA TRP A 171 16.23 21.65 6.96
C TRP A 171 15.50 21.43 8.30
N LEU A 172 14.37 22.10 8.50
CA LEU A 172 13.57 21.99 9.72
C LEU A 172 12.83 20.64 9.77
N GLY A 173 12.21 20.23 8.65
CA GLY A 173 11.55 18.92 8.55
C GLY A 173 12.50 17.74 8.83
N ARG A 174 13.73 17.80 8.31
CA ARG A 174 14.79 16.83 8.59
C ARG A 174 15.11 16.74 10.09
N LEU A 175 15.25 17.87 10.76
CA LEU A 175 15.53 17.91 12.21
C LEU A 175 14.40 17.27 13.01
N PHE A 176 13.13 17.53 12.66
CA PHE A 176 11.99 16.90 13.32
C PHE A 176 11.99 15.38 13.15
N VAL A 177 12.17 14.89 11.92
CA VAL A 177 12.17 13.45 11.66
C VAL A 177 13.36 12.77 12.32
N ALA A 178 14.56 13.33 12.22
CA ALA A 178 15.76 12.81 12.87
C ALA A 178 15.67 12.82 14.40
N GLY A 179 14.91 13.74 14.98
CA GLY A 179 14.67 13.84 16.42
C GLY A 179 13.49 13.00 16.91
N THR A 180 12.78 12.28 16.05
CA THR A 180 11.63 11.45 16.44
C THR A 180 12.13 10.29 17.32
N LYS A 181 11.55 10.18 18.54
CA LYS A 181 11.85 9.05 19.42
C LYS A 181 11.08 7.82 18.98
N PRO A 182 11.72 6.62 18.91
CA PRO A 182 11.05 5.38 18.51
C PRO A 182 9.74 5.13 19.26
N GLN A 183 9.74 5.33 20.60
CA GLN A 183 8.57 5.15 21.45
C GLN A 183 7.43 6.11 21.06
N GLN A 184 7.74 7.37 20.79
CA GLN A 184 6.74 8.36 20.42
C GLN A 184 6.03 7.99 19.10
N GLN A 185 6.77 7.52 18.10
CA GLN A 185 6.19 7.05 16.85
C GLN A 185 5.34 5.79 17.06
N ALA A 186 5.83 4.85 17.87
CA ALA A 186 5.10 3.64 18.22
C ALA A 186 3.75 3.98 18.89
N ASP A 187 3.72 4.94 19.80
CA ASP A 187 2.50 5.37 20.50
C ASP A 187 1.50 6.03 19.53
N VAL A 188 1.99 6.85 18.58
CA VAL A 188 1.17 7.50 17.53
C VAL A 188 0.51 6.44 16.64
N ASP A 189 1.26 5.46 16.14
CA ASP A 189 0.71 4.44 15.27
C ASP A 189 -0.19 3.44 16.03
N ALA A 190 0.12 3.16 17.30
CA ALA A 190 -0.75 2.42 18.18
C ALA A 190 -2.12 3.09 18.36
N GLN A 191 -2.15 4.41 18.54
CA GLN A 191 -3.40 5.17 18.63
C GLN A 191 -4.20 5.09 17.31
N LYS A 192 -3.53 5.18 16.16
CA LYS A 192 -4.18 5.05 14.85
C LYS A 192 -4.80 3.66 14.66
N LEU A 193 -4.12 2.59 15.10
CA LEU A 193 -4.65 1.24 15.03
C LEU A 193 -5.85 1.07 15.96
N ARG A 194 -5.77 1.56 17.20
CA ARG A 194 -6.87 1.49 18.17
C ARG A 194 -8.13 2.22 17.71
N SER A 195 -7.98 3.31 16.97
CA SER A 195 -9.09 4.11 16.42
C SER A 195 -9.74 3.48 15.17
N SER A 196 -9.26 2.33 14.69
CA SER A 196 -9.71 1.72 13.45
C SER A 196 -10.91 0.80 13.66
N ALA A 197 -11.83 0.75 12.69
CA ALA A 197 -12.94 -0.19 12.65
C ALA A 197 -12.47 -1.64 12.54
N GLY A 198 -11.38 -1.86 11.80
CA GLY A 198 -10.81 -3.17 11.63
C GLY A 198 -9.36 -3.17 11.12
N VAL A 199 -8.78 -4.36 11.14
CA VAL A 199 -7.43 -4.64 10.67
C VAL A 199 -7.48 -5.87 9.77
N VAL A 200 -6.74 -5.85 8.67
CA VAL A 200 -6.61 -6.98 7.78
C VAL A 200 -5.15 -7.20 7.42
N VAL A 201 -4.74 -8.46 7.41
CA VAL A 201 -3.45 -8.90 6.89
C VAL A 201 -3.68 -9.53 5.53
N ILE A 202 -2.90 -9.12 4.54
CA ILE A 202 -2.82 -9.81 3.27
C ILE A 202 -1.62 -10.76 3.36
N ALA A 203 -1.86 -12.04 3.21
CA ALA A 203 -0.84 -13.06 3.24
C ALA A 203 -0.75 -13.80 1.90
N ALA A 204 0.39 -14.40 1.63
CA ALA A 204 0.61 -15.10 0.38
C ALA A 204 1.42 -16.39 0.56
N ALA A 205 1.09 -17.40 -0.23
CA ALA A 205 1.67 -18.74 -0.15
C ALA A 205 3.14 -18.81 -0.62
N SER A 206 3.62 -17.80 -1.35
CA SER A 206 4.99 -17.71 -1.84
C SER A 206 5.55 -16.31 -1.66
N ASP A 207 6.87 -16.20 -1.65
CA ASP A 207 7.59 -14.93 -1.51
C ASP A 207 8.43 -14.67 -2.78
N ASP A 208 7.73 -14.50 -3.91
CA ASP A 208 8.31 -14.29 -5.23
C ASP A 208 7.62 -13.12 -5.96
N ARG A 209 8.25 -12.64 -7.04
CA ARG A 209 7.79 -11.49 -7.82
C ARG A 209 6.36 -11.62 -8.32
N SER A 210 5.98 -12.82 -8.82
CA SER A 210 4.63 -13.06 -9.35
C SER A 210 3.58 -12.95 -8.25
N THR A 211 3.89 -13.50 -7.08
CA THR A 211 3.02 -13.48 -5.92
C THR A 211 2.95 -12.08 -5.30
N TRP A 212 4.04 -11.33 -5.28
CA TRP A 212 4.02 -9.93 -4.84
C TRP A 212 3.15 -9.05 -5.73
N VAL A 213 3.21 -9.24 -7.07
CA VAL A 213 2.30 -8.55 -8.01
C VAL A 213 0.84 -8.90 -7.72
N ARG A 214 0.51 -10.18 -7.54
CA ARG A 214 -0.85 -10.63 -7.19
C ARG A 214 -1.32 -10.07 -5.85
N THR A 215 -0.43 -10.00 -4.86
CA THR A 215 -0.70 -9.33 -3.58
C THR A 215 -1.09 -7.86 -3.78
N GLY A 216 -0.36 -7.16 -4.64
CA GLY A 216 -0.67 -5.77 -4.99
C GLY A 216 -2.03 -5.61 -5.67
N GLN A 217 -2.40 -6.53 -6.57
CA GLN A 217 -3.73 -6.54 -7.20
C GLN A 217 -4.85 -6.73 -6.15
N VAL A 218 -4.69 -7.70 -5.25
CA VAL A 218 -5.67 -7.95 -4.17
C VAL A 218 -5.77 -6.76 -3.24
N TYR A 219 -4.64 -6.16 -2.85
CA TYR A 219 -4.63 -4.95 -2.03
C TYR A 219 -5.36 -3.79 -2.69
N GLU A 220 -5.05 -3.49 -3.95
CA GLU A 220 -5.68 -2.38 -4.67
C GLU A 220 -7.18 -2.63 -4.89
N ARG A 221 -7.59 -3.84 -5.24
CA ARG A 221 -9.00 -4.25 -5.37
C ARG A 221 -9.75 -4.03 -4.06
N LEU A 222 -9.16 -4.43 -2.93
CA LEU A 222 -9.72 -4.19 -1.60
C LEU A 222 -9.79 -2.69 -1.28
N ALA A 223 -8.75 -1.92 -1.59
CA ALA A 223 -8.71 -0.48 -1.34
C ALA A 223 -9.71 0.29 -2.21
N LEU A 224 -9.92 -0.12 -3.46
CA LEU A 224 -10.96 0.43 -4.35
C LEU A 224 -12.37 0.10 -3.82
N GLN A 225 -12.60 -1.14 -3.37
CA GLN A 225 -13.87 -1.53 -2.75
C GLN A 225 -14.14 -0.73 -1.48
N MET A 226 -13.17 -0.60 -0.59
CA MET A 226 -13.29 0.24 0.61
C MET A 226 -13.62 1.69 0.23
N THR A 227 -12.97 2.23 -0.80
CA THR A 227 -13.23 3.59 -1.30
C THR A 227 -14.66 3.74 -1.85
N ALA A 228 -15.16 2.74 -2.58
CA ALA A 228 -16.53 2.71 -3.06
C ALA A 228 -17.56 2.70 -1.93
N LEU A 229 -17.22 2.04 -0.81
CA LEU A 229 -18.02 2.00 0.44
C LEU A 229 -17.77 3.20 1.37
N ASN A 230 -16.99 4.21 0.95
CA ASN A 230 -16.54 5.34 1.77
C ASN A 230 -15.71 4.95 3.01
N ILE A 231 -15.18 3.74 3.07
CA ILE A 231 -14.24 3.27 4.09
C ILE A 231 -12.84 3.74 3.71
N LYS A 232 -12.12 4.31 4.68
CA LYS A 232 -10.71 4.72 4.53
C LYS A 232 -9.80 3.57 4.94
N SER A 233 -8.61 3.53 4.34
CA SER A 233 -7.58 2.56 4.71
C SER A 233 -6.18 3.16 4.76
N ALA A 234 -5.30 2.54 5.52
CA ALA A 234 -3.88 2.89 5.56
C ALA A 234 -3.04 1.66 5.96
N LEU A 235 -1.85 1.58 5.39
CA LEU A 235 -0.87 0.55 5.72
C LEU A 235 -0.17 0.86 7.05
N LEU A 236 0.15 -0.19 7.80
CA LEU A 236 0.95 -0.21 9.01
C LEU A 236 1.95 -1.38 8.92
N ASN A 237 2.85 -1.32 7.94
CA ASN A 237 3.69 -2.44 7.51
C ASN A 237 4.94 -2.68 8.37
N GLN A 238 5.21 -1.85 9.36
CA GLN A 238 6.43 -1.95 10.18
C GLN A 238 6.75 -3.37 10.65
N PRO A 239 5.79 -4.19 11.17
CA PRO A 239 6.10 -5.54 11.60
C PRO A 239 6.38 -6.52 10.45
N ILE A 240 6.04 -6.15 9.21
CA ILE A 240 6.28 -6.94 8.00
C ILE A 240 7.62 -6.54 7.35
N GLU A 241 7.95 -5.25 7.39
CA GLU A 241 9.20 -4.70 6.86
C GLU A 241 10.42 -5.10 7.72
N VAL A 242 10.23 -5.33 9.03
CA VAL A 242 11.26 -5.87 9.92
C VAL A 242 11.31 -7.39 9.80
N ALA A 243 12.31 -7.91 9.09
CA ALA A 243 12.41 -9.33 8.74
C ALA A 243 12.28 -10.29 9.95
N ALA A 244 12.89 -9.93 11.08
CA ALA A 244 12.81 -10.71 12.32
C ALA A 244 11.39 -10.80 12.89
N LEU A 245 10.59 -9.75 12.73
CA LEU A 245 9.20 -9.71 13.23
C LEU A 245 8.22 -10.37 12.26
N ARG A 246 8.49 -10.35 10.95
CA ARG A 246 7.60 -10.90 9.93
C ARG A 246 7.31 -12.38 10.15
N GLY A 247 8.34 -13.19 10.43
CA GLY A 247 8.18 -14.62 10.72
C GLY A 247 7.49 -14.89 12.07
N GLN A 248 7.72 -14.06 13.08
CA GLN A 248 7.03 -14.16 14.35
C GLN A 248 5.54 -13.83 14.21
N LEU A 249 5.22 -12.77 13.46
CA LEU A 249 3.84 -12.38 13.13
C LEU A 249 3.11 -13.48 12.35
N GLN A 250 3.79 -14.12 11.38
CA GLN A 250 3.27 -15.28 10.65
C GLN A 250 2.83 -16.39 11.60
N SER A 251 3.71 -16.77 12.52
CA SER A 251 3.45 -17.81 13.51
C SER A 251 2.32 -17.45 14.46
N ALA A 252 2.32 -16.20 14.97
CA ALA A 252 1.31 -15.70 15.89
C ALA A 252 -0.09 -15.60 15.27
N LEU A 253 -0.17 -15.31 13.97
CA LEU A 253 -1.43 -15.29 13.22
C LEU A 253 -1.91 -16.68 12.78
N GLY A 254 -1.10 -17.72 12.97
CA GLY A 254 -1.44 -19.09 12.53
C GLY A 254 -1.57 -19.24 11.03
N LEU A 255 -0.76 -18.50 10.24
CA LEU A 255 -0.85 -18.48 8.77
C LEU A 255 -0.27 -19.74 8.10
N GLY A 256 0.25 -20.70 8.86
CA GLY A 256 0.85 -21.92 8.32
C GLY A 256 2.01 -21.61 7.38
N GLY A 257 1.88 -22.00 6.10
CA GLY A 257 2.90 -21.75 5.08
C GLY A 257 2.81 -20.37 4.42
N SER A 258 1.72 -19.61 4.63
CA SER A 258 1.54 -18.28 4.03
C SER A 258 2.32 -17.20 4.80
N LEU A 259 2.96 -16.30 4.07
CA LEU A 259 3.75 -15.20 4.63
C LEU A 259 2.93 -13.89 4.64
N PRO A 260 2.91 -13.12 5.74
CA PRO A 260 2.29 -11.80 5.75
C PRO A 260 3.02 -10.87 4.78
N GLN A 261 2.27 -10.22 3.91
CA GLN A 261 2.78 -9.32 2.88
C GLN A 261 2.44 -7.86 3.18
N LEU A 262 1.22 -7.59 3.66
CA LEU A 262 0.74 -6.26 4.02
C LEU A 262 -0.11 -6.34 5.29
N LEU A 263 0.04 -5.34 6.15
CA LEU A 263 -0.84 -5.08 7.28
C LEU A 263 -1.54 -3.74 7.05
N LEU A 264 -2.85 -3.73 7.02
CA LEU A 264 -3.62 -2.50 6.85
C LEU A 264 -4.74 -2.39 7.87
N ARG A 265 -5.04 -1.16 8.24
CA ARG A 265 -6.18 -0.77 9.05
C ARG A 265 -7.22 -0.07 8.19
N PHE A 266 -8.49 -0.16 8.57
CA PHE A 266 -9.58 0.51 7.88
C PHE A 266 -10.59 1.09 8.88
N GLY A 267 -11.38 2.07 8.43
CA GLY A 267 -12.38 2.77 9.24
C GLY A 267 -12.87 4.05 8.58
N TYR A 268 -13.39 4.96 9.34
CA TYR A 268 -13.97 6.21 8.84
C TYR A 268 -13.19 7.42 9.32
N ALA A 269 -12.97 8.36 8.42
CA ALA A 269 -12.34 9.65 8.68
C ALA A 269 -12.63 10.63 7.55
N ASN A 270 -12.36 11.90 7.78
CA ASN A 270 -12.32 12.88 6.72
C ASN A 270 -11.21 12.57 5.72
N SER A 271 -11.42 12.94 4.46
CA SER A 271 -10.39 12.81 3.43
C SER A 271 -9.20 13.70 3.75
N MET A 272 -8.00 13.19 3.51
CA MET A 272 -6.76 13.94 3.62
C MET A 272 -6.43 14.61 2.26
N PRO A 273 -5.49 15.56 2.22
CA PRO A 273 -4.97 16.08 0.97
C PRO A 273 -4.50 14.95 0.06
N GLN A 274 -4.81 15.04 -1.23
CA GLN A 274 -4.34 14.06 -2.20
C GLN A 274 -2.87 14.29 -2.54
N SER A 275 -2.15 13.21 -2.80
CA SER A 275 -0.79 13.27 -3.30
C SER A 275 -0.76 13.87 -4.70
N LEU A 276 0.27 14.64 -4.99
CA LEU A 276 0.51 15.15 -6.33
C LEU A 276 0.77 14.00 -7.30
N ARG A 277 0.35 14.18 -8.55
CA ARG A 277 0.55 13.21 -9.63
C ARG A 277 1.52 13.77 -10.64
N ARG A 278 2.34 12.91 -11.21
CA ARG A 278 3.15 13.27 -12.38
C ARG A 278 2.24 13.47 -13.60
N PRO A 279 2.60 14.38 -14.52
CA PRO A 279 1.94 14.47 -15.81
C PRO A 279 1.93 13.12 -16.53
N VAL A 280 0.90 12.87 -17.34
CA VAL A 280 0.76 11.59 -18.06
C VAL A 280 1.95 11.36 -18.99
N GLU A 281 2.47 12.42 -19.60
CA GLU A 281 3.61 12.43 -20.51
C GLU A 281 4.88 11.88 -19.84
N ASP A 282 5.08 12.16 -18.56
CA ASP A 282 6.26 11.74 -17.79
C ASP A 282 6.21 10.23 -17.42
N VAL A 283 5.04 9.60 -17.51
CA VAL A 283 4.84 8.19 -17.17
C VAL A 283 4.53 7.32 -18.38
N LEU A 284 4.30 7.91 -19.55
CA LEU A 284 4.15 7.23 -20.81
C LEU A 284 5.50 7.15 -21.51
N MET A 285 6.05 5.95 -21.66
CA MET A 285 7.19 5.73 -22.53
C MET A 285 6.71 5.65 -23.98
N ALA A 286 7.41 6.32 -24.89
CA ALA A 286 7.19 6.16 -26.32
C ALA A 286 7.35 4.66 -26.68
N SER A 287 6.42 4.16 -27.49
CA SER A 287 6.51 2.80 -28.03
C SER A 287 7.77 2.73 -28.89
N VAL A 288 8.79 2.02 -28.42
CA VAL A 288 9.88 1.60 -29.31
C VAL A 288 9.26 0.52 -30.19
N MET A 289 8.89 0.91 -31.41
CA MET A 289 8.56 -0.06 -32.43
C MET A 289 9.86 -0.82 -32.77
N ALA A 290 9.92 -2.07 -32.33
CA ALA A 290 10.87 -3.05 -32.82
C ALA A 290 10.20 -3.87 -33.95
#